data_dd178e5bf5717be98959dbe962dcce3d
#
_entry.id   dd178e5bf5717be98959dbe962dcce3d
#
_cell.length_a   1.000
_cell.length_b   1.000
_cell.length_c   1.000
_cell.angle_alpha   90.00
_cell.angle_beta   90.00
_cell.angle_gamma   90.00
#
_symmetry.space_group_name_H-M   'P 1'
#
loop_
_entity.id
_entity.type
_entity.pdbx_description
1 polymer ?
#
loop_
_entity_poly.entity_id
_entity_poly.type
_entity_poly.pdbx_seq_one_letter_code
_entity_poly.pdbx_strand_id
1 'polypeptide(L)'
;MRYYIAPLALLLSSVLTTTVQAETQISVSTSINQDSLVRMNYPAAVRIEQAIQDGLQQLPAYNKTTNKEVVPIYWLGAALLDIQNTAALETKRQQVLSQLAKMGQVKDDSAYIAKLAKLAQLIRSLQLGQRVMQPLDIDLIRINDSYNSLIDGRFLLVLPPRPSTVTVLGAVAQTGDLAWQGQKTSKDYLKQAGILDNAETSFVWIIQPDGKAIKQPIAYWNHQEQDIAPGASIYVEFSSLFDDYTQLNENIVELLRNRAL
;
A
#
# COMPACT_ATOMS: atom_id res chain seq x y z
N MET A 1 75.59 15.85 -40.44
CA MET A 1 74.50 15.05 -40.06
C MET A 1 73.83 15.69 -38.82
N ARG A 2 72.62 16.27 -39.00
CA ARG A 2 71.84 16.86 -37.90
C ARG A 2 70.69 16.00 -37.63
N TYR A 3 70.59 15.38 -36.43
CA TYR A 3 69.48 14.63 -35.98
C TYR A 3 68.45 15.56 -35.33
N TYR A 4 67.23 15.58 -35.86
CA TYR A 4 66.06 16.24 -35.26
C TYR A 4 65.36 15.23 -34.33
N ILE A 5 65.33 15.53 -33.02
CA ILE A 5 64.55 14.81 -32.03
C ILE A 5 63.20 15.55 -31.93
N ALA A 6 62.15 14.92 -32.35
CA ALA A 6 60.77 15.41 -32.17
C ALA A 6 60.28 15.07 -30.75
N PRO A 7 59.64 15.97 -30.02
CA PRO A 7 59.08 15.67 -28.72
C PRO A 7 57.71 14.94 -28.91
N LEU A 8 57.60 13.77 -28.32
CA LEU A 8 56.36 12.99 -28.21
C LEU A 8 55.47 13.62 -27.12
N ALA A 9 54.44 14.36 -27.53
CA ALA A 9 53.43 14.92 -26.60
C ALA A 9 52.48 13.83 -26.15
N LEU A 10 52.56 13.40 -24.88
CA LEU A 10 51.67 12.48 -24.23
C LEU A 10 50.39 13.23 -23.87
N LEU A 11 49.31 13.00 -24.64
CA LEU A 11 47.92 13.48 -24.33
C LEU A 11 47.36 12.60 -23.21
N LEU A 12 47.38 13.12 -21.97
CA LEU A 12 46.65 12.52 -20.83
C LEU A 12 45.18 12.86 -21.01
N SER A 13 44.39 11.93 -21.54
CA SER A 13 42.90 12.01 -21.54
C SER A 13 42.39 11.71 -20.14
N SER A 14 42.04 12.73 -19.37
CA SER A 14 41.29 12.58 -18.11
C SER A 14 39.89 12.14 -18.43
N VAL A 15 39.59 10.85 -18.19
CA VAL A 15 38.22 10.34 -18.18
C VAL A 15 37.54 10.88 -16.93
N LEU A 16 36.73 11.92 -17.10
CA LEU A 16 35.79 12.38 -16.08
C LEU A 16 34.68 11.30 -15.91
N THR A 17 34.90 10.41 -14.96
CA THR A 17 33.85 9.53 -14.49
C THR A 17 32.80 10.39 -13.74
N THR A 18 31.74 10.80 -14.41
CA THR A 18 30.57 11.34 -13.74
C THR A 18 29.94 10.18 -12.94
N THR A 19 30.20 10.16 -11.64
CA THR A 19 29.44 9.33 -10.72
C THR A 19 28.00 9.83 -10.78
N VAL A 20 27.11 9.08 -11.41
CA VAL A 20 25.66 9.27 -11.26
C VAL A 20 25.36 8.97 -9.82
N GLN A 21 25.28 10.00 -9.00
CA GLN A 21 24.87 9.88 -7.61
C GLN A 21 23.37 9.59 -7.64
N ALA A 22 22.98 8.45 -7.10
CA ALA A 22 21.55 8.08 -7.01
C ALA A 22 20.83 9.15 -6.18
N GLU A 23 19.86 9.81 -6.79
CA GLU A 23 19.03 10.82 -6.13
C GLU A 23 17.83 10.12 -5.52
N THR A 24 17.68 10.23 -4.20
CA THR A 24 16.48 9.70 -3.52
C THR A 24 15.39 10.74 -3.53
N GLN A 25 14.23 10.38 -4.09
CA GLN A 25 13.06 11.25 -4.15
C GLN A 25 11.93 10.67 -3.28
N ILE A 26 11.45 11.46 -2.33
CA ILE A 26 10.32 11.09 -1.47
C ILE A 26 9.18 12.06 -1.67
N SER A 27 8.06 11.54 -2.12
CA SER A 27 6.80 12.28 -2.19
C SER A 27 6.04 12.04 -0.89
N VAL A 28 5.64 13.10 -0.18
CA VAL A 28 4.94 13.00 1.10
C VAL A 28 3.52 13.51 0.96
N SER A 29 2.55 12.79 1.50
CA SER A 29 1.13 13.17 1.50
C SER A 29 0.44 12.76 2.81
N THR A 30 -0.67 13.43 3.13
CA THR A 30 -1.58 13.03 4.23
C THR A 30 -2.67 12.08 3.77
N SER A 31 -2.85 11.90 2.48
CA SER A 31 -3.87 11.01 1.90
C SER A 31 -3.46 10.53 0.52
N ILE A 32 -4.12 9.48 0.04
CA ILE A 32 -3.96 8.94 -1.31
C ILE A 32 -4.29 9.98 -2.40
N ASN A 33 -5.21 10.90 -2.15
CA ASN A 33 -5.77 11.82 -3.16
C ASN A 33 -4.82 12.93 -3.60
N GLN A 34 -3.56 12.92 -3.17
CA GLN A 34 -2.44 13.76 -3.61
C GLN A 34 -2.69 15.29 -3.61
N ASP A 35 -3.77 15.78 -3.00
CA ASP A 35 -4.13 17.20 -2.99
C ASP A 35 -3.08 18.08 -2.24
N SER A 36 -2.13 17.45 -1.55
CA SER A 36 -1.04 18.11 -0.82
C SER A 36 0.28 17.34 -0.91
N LEU A 37 0.68 16.94 -2.13
CA LEU A 37 1.93 16.21 -2.34
C LEU A 37 3.12 17.15 -2.22
N VAL A 38 3.96 16.93 -1.23
CA VAL A 38 5.26 17.61 -1.08
C VAL A 38 6.36 16.67 -1.58
N ARG A 39 7.25 17.18 -2.43
CA ARG A 39 8.41 16.42 -2.93
C ARG A 39 9.68 16.85 -2.22
N MET A 40 10.41 15.87 -1.73
CA MET A 40 11.71 16.04 -1.12
C MET A 40 12.75 15.28 -1.94
N ASN A 41 13.86 15.93 -2.27
CA ASN A 41 14.97 15.35 -3.03
C ASN A 41 16.21 15.31 -2.14
N TYR A 42 16.86 14.16 -2.09
CA TYR A 42 18.09 13.93 -1.35
C TYR A 42 19.20 13.54 -2.34
N PRO A 43 20.42 14.08 -2.19
CA PRO A 43 21.54 13.81 -3.12
C PRO A 43 22.07 12.36 -2.99
N ALA A 44 21.63 11.61 -1.97
CA ALA A 44 22.03 10.22 -1.70
C ALA A 44 20.92 9.49 -0.97
N ALA A 45 21.16 8.22 -0.61
CA ALA A 45 20.29 7.46 0.28
C ALA A 45 20.04 8.21 1.59
N VAL A 46 18.80 8.15 2.10
CA VAL A 46 18.35 8.84 3.30
C VAL A 46 17.83 7.84 4.32
N ARG A 47 17.96 8.13 5.61
CA ARG A 47 17.38 7.32 6.68
C ARG A 47 15.88 7.56 6.77
N ILE A 48 15.13 6.50 7.07
CA ILE A 48 13.67 6.56 7.19
C ILE A 48 13.23 7.59 8.23
N GLU A 49 13.89 7.66 9.39
CA GLU A 49 13.61 8.67 10.41
C GLU A 49 13.74 10.10 9.86
N GLN A 50 14.84 10.38 9.15
CA GLN A 50 15.09 11.69 8.54
C GLN A 50 13.98 12.04 7.53
N ALA A 51 13.62 11.10 6.66
CA ALA A 51 12.58 11.30 5.67
C ALA A 51 11.20 11.61 6.31
N ILE A 52 10.87 10.95 7.42
CA ILE A 52 9.63 11.20 8.15
C ILE A 52 9.68 12.58 8.82
N GLN A 53 10.78 12.93 9.49
CA GLN A 53 10.93 14.23 10.16
C GLN A 53 10.84 15.39 9.16
N ASP A 54 11.54 15.31 8.02
CA ASP A 54 11.47 16.31 6.97
C ASP A 54 10.06 16.43 6.39
N GLY A 55 9.40 15.29 6.16
CA GLY A 55 8.01 15.25 5.69
C GLY A 55 7.05 15.96 6.64
N LEU A 56 7.20 15.73 7.95
CA LEU A 56 6.38 16.38 8.98
C LEU A 56 6.57 17.90 9.01
N GLN A 57 7.78 18.37 8.79
CA GLN A 57 8.06 19.81 8.77
C GLN A 57 7.46 20.50 7.54
N GLN A 58 7.38 19.80 6.41
CA GLN A 58 6.91 20.37 5.15
C GLN A 58 5.40 20.22 4.93
N LEU A 59 4.75 19.26 5.59
CA LEU A 59 3.29 19.08 5.44
C LEU A 59 2.52 20.14 6.24
N PRO A 60 1.69 20.99 5.58
CA PRO A 60 0.93 22.04 6.28
C PRO A 60 0.00 21.53 7.39
N ALA A 61 -0.51 20.29 7.23
CA ALA A 61 -1.38 19.66 8.22
C ALA A 61 -0.70 19.40 9.57
N TYR A 62 0.65 19.28 9.58
CA TYR A 62 1.43 18.97 10.78
C TYR A 62 2.38 20.09 11.18
N ASN A 63 2.46 21.15 10.38
CA ASN A 63 3.32 22.30 10.68
C ASN A 63 2.66 23.23 11.69
N LYS A 64 3.20 23.32 12.91
CA LYS A 64 2.70 24.15 14.01
C LYS A 64 2.75 25.67 13.73
N THR A 65 3.47 26.11 12.69
CA THR A 65 3.54 27.54 12.31
C THR A 65 2.28 28.05 11.60
N THR A 66 1.44 27.16 11.11
CA THR A 66 0.14 27.52 10.56
C THR A 66 -0.88 27.43 11.70
N ASN A 67 -1.65 28.47 11.98
CA ASN A 67 -2.71 28.50 13.00
C ASN A 67 -3.88 27.51 12.74
N LYS A 68 -3.61 26.37 12.14
CA LYS A 68 -4.55 25.27 11.92
C LYS A 68 -4.37 24.23 13.02
N GLU A 69 -5.49 23.67 13.46
CA GLU A 69 -5.50 22.53 14.37
C GLU A 69 -4.64 21.39 13.79
N VAL A 70 -3.64 20.94 14.56
CA VAL A 70 -2.74 19.88 14.13
C VAL A 70 -3.49 18.55 14.19
N VAL A 71 -3.72 17.93 13.04
CA VAL A 71 -4.36 16.62 12.97
C VAL A 71 -3.36 15.55 13.42
N PRO A 72 -3.70 14.71 14.41
CA PRO A 72 -2.78 13.67 14.85
C PRO A 72 -2.57 12.61 13.75
N ILE A 73 -1.31 12.20 13.59
CA ILE A 73 -0.94 11.13 12.64
C ILE A 73 -1.43 9.79 13.18
N TYR A 74 -2.03 9.02 12.30
CA TYR A 74 -2.36 7.63 12.56
C TYR A 74 -1.20 6.71 12.15
N TRP A 75 -0.25 6.49 13.07
CA TRP A 75 0.99 5.77 12.81
C TRP A 75 0.78 4.33 12.30
N LEU A 76 -0.27 3.65 12.76
CA LEU A 76 -0.61 2.32 12.24
C LEU A 76 -0.97 2.35 10.75
N GLY A 77 -1.49 3.48 10.27
CA GLY A 77 -1.84 3.68 8.86
C GLY A 77 -0.73 4.32 8.04
N ALA A 78 0.36 4.78 8.67
CA ALA A 78 1.49 5.33 7.95
C ALA A 78 2.08 4.29 6.99
N ALA A 79 2.45 4.72 5.79
CA ALA A 79 2.98 3.85 4.75
C ALA A 79 4.17 4.49 4.03
N LEU A 80 5.23 3.72 3.86
CA LEU A 80 6.34 4.02 2.98
C LEU A 80 6.31 3.01 1.82
N LEU A 81 6.04 3.50 0.62
CA LEU A 81 5.86 2.70 -0.58
C LEU A 81 6.98 2.99 -1.58
N ASP A 82 7.73 1.98 -2.01
CA ASP A 82 8.58 2.07 -3.19
C ASP A 82 7.68 2.14 -4.43
N ILE A 83 7.69 3.28 -5.11
CA ILE A 83 6.88 3.54 -6.31
C ILE A 83 7.69 3.36 -7.61
N GLN A 84 8.94 2.96 -7.51
CA GLN A 84 9.79 2.69 -8.67
C GLN A 84 9.58 1.26 -9.18
N ASN A 85 9.37 0.30 -8.28
CA ASN A 85 9.31 -1.14 -8.58
C ASN A 85 7.88 -1.69 -8.50
N THR A 86 6.94 -1.05 -9.18
CA THR A 86 5.51 -1.40 -9.11
C THR A 86 5.04 -2.40 -10.18
N ALA A 87 5.89 -2.77 -11.14
CA ALA A 87 5.49 -3.59 -12.29
C ALA A 87 4.85 -4.94 -11.90
N ALA A 88 5.37 -5.60 -10.87
CA ALA A 88 4.82 -6.87 -10.39
C ALA A 88 3.42 -6.70 -9.78
N LEU A 89 3.19 -5.62 -9.00
CA LEU A 89 1.88 -5.31 -8.43
C LEU A 89 0.88 -4.92 -9.51
N GLU A 90 1.31 -4.16 -10.51
CA GLU A 90 0.45 -3.78 -11.63
C GLU A 90 0.06 -5.00 -12.47
N THR A 91 0.98 -5.95 -12.69
CA THR A 91 0.67 -7.24 -13.33
C THR A 91 -0.40 -8.00 -12.54
N LYS A 92 -0.27 -8.10 -11.21
CA LYS A 92 -1.28 -8.73 -10.35
C LYS A 92 -2.63 -8.00 -10.43
N ARG A 93 -2.63 -6.66 -10.46
CA ARG A 93 -3.85 -5.87 -10.66
C ARG A 93 -4.56 -6.23 -11.97
N GLN A 94 -3.83 -6.28 -13.08
CA GLN A 94 -4.40 -6.64 -14.37
C GLN A 94 -4.94 -8.08 -14.39
N GLN A 95 -4.25 -9.03 -13.76
CA GLN A 95 -4.74 -10.40 -13.60
C GLN A 95 -6.06 -10.45 -12.82
N VAL A 96 -6.15 -9.75 -11.70
CA VAL A 96 -7.40 -9.63 -10.91
C VAL A 96 -8.53 -9.05 -11.76
N LEU A 97 -8.30 -7.93 -12.42
CA LEU A 97 -9.32 -7.28 -13.25
C LEU A 97 -9.79 -8.17 -14.40
N SER A 98 -8.86 -8.88 -15.06
CA SER A 98 -9.17 -9.84 -16.12
C SER A 98 -10.01 -11.00 -15.60
N GLN A 99 -9.67 -11.55 -14.44
CA GLN A 99 -10.41 -12.66 -13.84
C GLN A 99 -11.81 -12.25 -13.42
N LEU A 100 -11.97 -11.07 -12.78
CA LEU A 100 -13.30 -10.55 -12.42
C LEU A 100 -14.17 -10.32 -13.66
N ALA A 101 -13.60 -9.85 -14.77
CA ALA A 101 -14.31 -9.69 -16.03
C ALA A 101 -14.77 -11.05 -16.60
N LYS A 102 -13.92 -12.08 -16.58
CA LYS A 102 -14.28 -13.46 -16.99
C LYS A 102 -15.42 -14.03 -16.14
N MET A 103 -15.36 -13.85 -14.82
CA MET A 103 -16.45 -14.28 -13.91
C MET A 103 -17.79 -13.65 -14.27
N GLY A 104 -17.80 -12.38 -14.67
CA GLY A 104 -19.02 -11.70 -15.11
C GLY A 104 -19.57 -12.18 -16.45
N GLN A 105 -18.72 -12.79 -17.31
CA GLN A 105 -19.17 -13.34 -18.61
C GLN A 105 -19.84 -14.72 -18.48
N VAL A 106 -19.49 -15.48 -17.44
CA VAL A 106 -20.00 -16.86 -17.24
C VAL A 106 -21.42 -16.87 -16.69
N LYS A 107 -21.83 -15.88 -15.92
CA LYS A 107 -23.15 -15.77 -15.29
C LYS A 107 -24.00 -14.69 -15.98
N ASP A 108 -25.17 -15.08 -16.47
CA ASP A 108 -26.17 -14.13 -16.98
C ASP A 108 -27.00 -13.58 -15.80
N ASP A 109 -26.29 -12.90 -14.87
CA ASP A 109 -26.88 -12.25 -13.69
C ASP A 109 -26.34 -10.83 -13.59
N SER A 110 -27.16 -9.87 -13.99
CA SER A 110 -26.79 -8.43 -14.00
C SER A 110 -26.46 -7.90 -12.60
N ALA A 111 -27.10 -8.42 -11.54
CA ALA A 111 -26.82 -8.01 -10.17
C ALA A 111 -25.44 -8.52 -9.70
N TYR A 112 -25.08 -9.75 -10.06
CA TYR A 112 -23.76 -10.30 -9.78
C TYR A 112 -22.67 -9.54 -10.56
N ILE A 113 -22.90 -9.27 -11.85
CA ILE A 113 -21.98 -8.49 -12.69
C ILE A 113 -21.74 -7.10 -12.10
N ALA A 114 -22.77 -6.42 -11.60
CA ALA A 114 -22.66 -5.12 -10.95
C ALA A 114 -21.80 -5.17 -9.67
N LYS A 115 -21.90 -6.24 -8.87
CA LYS A 115 -21.05 -6.45 -7.67
C LYS A 115 -19.58 -6.64 -8.04
N LEU A 116 -19.29 -7.46 -9.06
CA LEU A 116 -17.93 -7.64 -9.58
C LEU A 116 -17.36 -6.33 -10.15
N ALA A 117 -18.18 -5.55 -10.86
CA ALA A 117 -17.78 -4.25 -11.39
C ALA A 117 -17.39 -3.26 -10.29
N LYS A 118 -18.13 -3.23 -9.18
CA LYS A 118 -17.83 -2.41 -8.02
C LYS A 118 -16.52 -2.82 -7.35
N LEU A 119 -16.29 -4.12 -7.18
CA LEU A 119 -15.01 -4.65 -6.69
C LEU A 119 -13.86 -4.27 -7.64
N ALA A 120 -14.04 -4.44 -8.95
CA ALA A 120 -13.05 -4.07 -9.96
C ALA A 120 -12.74 -2.56 -9.93
N GLN A 121 -13.74 -1.70 -9.70
CA GLN A 121 -13.54 -0.26 -9.55
C GLN A 121 -12.68 0.06 -8.32
N LEU A 122 -12.94 -0.59 -7.17
CA LEU A 122 -12.13 -0.43 -5.97
C LEU A 122 -10.68 -0.87 -6.23
N ILE A 123 -10.47 -2.03 -6.85
CA ILE A 123 -9.11 -2.53 -7.18
C ILE A 123 -8.36 -1.56 -8.12
N ARG A 124 -9.05 -0.93 -9.08
CA ARG A 124 -8.44 0.09 -9.96
C ARG A 124 -8.02 1.34 -9.20
N SER A 125 -8.79 1.75 -8.19
CA SER A 125 -8.51 2.98 -7.42
C SER A 125 -7.37 2.85 -6.41
N LEU A 126 -6.88 1.62 -6.12
CA LEU A 126 -5.79 1.43 -5.16
C LEU A 126 -4.51 2.14 -5.63
N GLN A 127 -3.95 2.98 -4.77
CA GLN A 127 -2.59 3.49 -4.95
C GLN A 127 -1.61 2.44 -4.44
N LEU A 128 -0.82 1.89 -5.35
CA LEU A 128 0.07 0.78 -5.10
C LEU A 128 1.53 1.21 -5.11
N GLY A 129 2.29 0.62 -4.22
CA GLY A 129 3.75 0.64 -4.20
C GLY A 129 4.23 -0.51 -3.34
N GLN A 130 5.44 -0.99 -3.58
CA GLN A 130 6.00 -2.03 -2.73
C GLN A 130 6.19 -1.47 -1.31
N ARG A 131 5.35 -1.94 -0.38
CA ARG A 131 5.35 -1.43 1.00
C ARG A 131 6.61 -1.87 1.75
N VAL A 132 7.25 -0.94 2.41
CA VAL A 132 8.29 -1.22 3.40
C VAL A 132 7.58 -1.70 4.67
N MET A 133 7.72 -3.00 4.97
CA MET A 133 6.96 -3.70 6.02
C MET A 133 7.60 -3.53 7.39
N GLN A 134 7.56 -2.30 7.92
CA GLN A 134 8.05 -1.98 9.27
C GLN A 134 7.22 -0.84 9.89
N PRO A 135 7.28 -0.66 11.22
CA PRO A 135 6.71 0.52 11.87
C PRO A 135 7.38 1.81 11.38
N LEU A 136 6.57 2.85 11.17
CA LEU A 136 7.04 4.19 10.78
C LEU A 136 6.86 5.22 11.92
N ASP A 137 6.42 4.79 13.07
CA ASP A 137 6.37 5.62 14.27
C ASP A 137 7.79 5.99 14.70
N ILE A 138 8.06 7.30 14.78
CA ILE A 138 9.40 7.82 15.10
C ILE A 138 9.91 7.30 16.45
N ASP A 139 9.03 7.18 17.43
CA ASP A 139 9.41 6.71 18.76
C ASP A 139 9.83 5.23 18.72
N LEU A 140 9.14 4.41 17.92
CA LEU A 140 9.53 3.02 17.68
C LEU A 140 10.84 2.90 16.89
N ILE A 141 11.04 3.75 15.90
CA ILE A 141 12.28 3.79 15.10
C ILE A 141 13.49 4.13 16.00
N ARG A 142 13.32 5.06 16.94
CA ARG A 142 14.39 5.48 17.86
C ARG A 142 14.74 4.41 18.90
N ILE A 143 13.78 3.57 19.27
CA ILE A 143 14.01 2.46 20.22
C ILE A 143 14.69 1.28 19.51
N ASN A 144 14.45 1.10 18.20
CA ASN A 144 15.00 -0.02 17.44
C ASN A 144 15.63 0.45 16.12
N ASP A 145 16.96 0.54 16.11
CA ASP A 145 17.76 0.98 14.96
C ASP A 145 17.50 0.17 13.68
N SER A 146 17.02 -1.09 13.80
CA SER A 146 16.70 -1.91 12.63
C SER A 146 15.55 -1.34 11.79
N TYR A 147 14.74 -0.44 12.35
CA TYR A 147 13.67 0.26 11.65
C TYR A 147 14.15 1.56 10.97
N ASN A 148 15.40 1.98 11.21
CA ASN A 148 15.97 3.19 10.62
C ASN A 148 16.90 2.87 9.43
N SER A 149 16.41 2.06 8.49
CA SER A 149 17.17 1.67 7.30
C SER A 149 17.43 2.87 6.38
N LEU A 150 18.52 2.81 5.61
CA LEU A 150 18.74 3.68 4.47
C LEU A 150 17.83 3.25 3.32
N ILE A 151 17.18 4.22 2.70
CA ILE A 151 16.37 4.03 1.49
C ILE A 151 16.96 4.83 0.34
N ASP A 152 16.91 4.24 -0.86
CA ASP A 152 17.42 4.83 -2.10
C ASP A 152 16.42 4.57 -3.23
N GLY A 153 16.10 5.59 -4.03
CA GLY A 153 15.15 5.51 -5.12
C GLY A 153 13.93 6.42 -4.95
N ARG A 154 12.78 6.02 -5.46
CA ARG A 154 11.56 6.83 -5.42
C ARG A 154 10.51 6.23 -4.50
N PHE A 155 10.11 7.00 -3.50
CA PHE A 155 9.16 6.57 -2.48
C PHE A 155 7.97 7.52 -2.37
N LEU A 156 6.83 6.96 -1.96
CA LEU A 156 5.67 7.69 -1.46
C LEU A 156 5.55 7.42 0.04
N LEU A 157 5.68 8.47 0.85
CA LEU A 157 5.42 8.47 2.28
C LEU A 157 4.03 9.01 2.54
N VAL A 158 3.13 8.17 3.05
CA VAL A 158 1.77 8.57 3.43
C VAL A 158 1.69 8.62 4.94
N LEU A 159 1.32 9.80 5.46
CA LEU A 159 1.12 10.06 6.89
C LEU A 159 -0.36 10.43 7.11
N PRO A 160 -1.29 9.46 7.20
CA PRO A 160 -2.71 9.73 7.20
C PRO A 160 -3.24 10.17 8.56
N PRO A 161 -4.35 10.91 8.61
CA PRO A 161 -5.18 10.99 9.80
C PRO A 161 -5.84 9.64 10.09
N ARG A 162 -6.36 9.47 11.30
CA ARG A 162 -7.08 8.25 11.66
C ARG A 162 -8.37 8.11 10.85
N PRO A 163 -8.57 7.02 10.08
CA PRO A 163 -9.81 6.76 9.37
C PRO A 163 -10.97 6.48 10.33
N SER A 164 -12.20 6.68 9.86
CA SER A 164 -13.42 6.33 10.58
C SER A 164 -14.13 5.11 9.99
N THR A 165 -13.52 4.43 9.02
CA THR A 165 -14.14 3.34 8.26
C THR A 165 -13.29 2.08 8.25
N VAL A 166 -13.94 0.98 7.88
CA VAL A 166 -13.35 -0.31 7.49
C VAL A 166 -13.88 -0.64 6.11
N THR A 167 -13.03 -1.07 5.20
CA THR A 167 -13.44 -1.46 3.84
C THR A 167 -13.76 -2.95 3.81
N VAL A 168 -14.98 -3.33 3.40
CA VAL A 168 -15.35 -4.73 3.17
C VAL A 168 -15.44 -4.98 1.67
N LEU A 169 -14.81 -6.07 1.19
CA LEU A 169 -14.72 -6.36 -0.24
C LEU A 169 -14.56 -7.87 -0.51
N GLY A 170 -14.65 -8.25 -1.77
CA GLY A 170 -14.55 -9.64 -2.23
C GLY A 170 -15.90 -10.24 -2.56
N ALA A 171 -16.14 -11.50 -2.15
CA ALA A 171 -17.38 -12.21 -2.38
C ALA A 171 -18.52 -11.75 -1.43
N VAL A 172 -18.83 -10.44 -1.49
CA VAL A 172 -19.87 -9.78 -0.66
C VAL A 172 -20.90 -9.06 -1.52
N ALA A 173 -22.10 -8.90 -0.98
CA ALA A 173 -23.19 -8.22 -1.67
C ALA A 173 -22.94 -6.69 -1.78
N GLN A 174 -22.31 -6.10 -0.75
CA GLN A 174 -22.01 -4.68 -0.69
C GLN A 174 -20.50 -4.47 -0.45
N THR A 175 -19.75 -4.25 -1.53
CA THR A 175 -18.35 -3.82 -1.46
C THR A 175 -18.28 -2.33 -1.13
N GLY A 176 -17.44 -1.95 -0.16
CA GLY A 176 -17.18 -0.55 0.18
C GLY A 176 -16.90 -0.32 1.66
N ASP A 177 -16.92 0.94 2.03
CA ASP A 177 -16.58 1.38 3.38
C ASP A 177 -17.78 1.29 4.32
N LEU A 178 -17.55 0.74 5.50
CA LEU A 178 -18.49 0.70 6.62
C LEU A 178 -17.91 1.47 7.79
N ALA A 179 -18.77 2.13 8.59
CA ALA A 179 -18.33 2.86 9.77
C ALA A 179 -17.61 1.95 10.76
N TRP A 180 -16.38 2.33 11.13
CA TRP A 180 -15.61 1.62 12.14
C TRP A 180 -16.23 1.79 13.53
N GLN A 181 -16.30 0.71 14.30
CA GLN A 181 -16.75 0.69 15.69
C GLN A 181 -15.86 -0.27 16.48
N GLY A 182 -15.31 0.22 17.61
CA GLY A 182 -14.27 -0.49 18.38
C GLY A 182 -14.65 -1.86 18.96
N GLN A 183 -15.95 -2.19 18.98
CA GLN A 183 -16.42 -3.49 19.51
C GLN A 183 -16.97 -4.41 18.43
N LYS A 184 -16.97 -3.98 17.15
CA LYS A 184 -17.44 -4.83 16.06
C LYS A 184 -16.40 -5.85 15.66
N THR A 185 -16.88 -7.08 15.51
CA THR A 185 -16.12 -8.21 14.99
C THR A 185 -16.18 -8.26 13.45
N SER A 186 -15.36 -9.09 12.84
CA SER A 186 -15.44 -9.34 11.38
C SER A 186 -16.85 -9.86 11.00
N LYS A 187 -17.47 -10.71 11.82
CA LYS A 187 -18.82 -11.21 11.58
C LYS A 187 -19.88 -10.12 11.52
N ASP A 188 -19.76 -9.09 12.36
CA ASP A 188 -20.70 -7.96 12.37
C ASP A 188 -20.60 -7.17 11.05
N TYR A 189 -19.38 -6.94 10.56
CA TYR A 189 -19.16 -6.30 9.27
C TYR A 189 -19.63 -7.14 8.10
N LEU A 190 -19.39 -8.46 8.14
CA LEU A 190 -19.87 -9.40 7.12
C LEU A 190 -21.41 -9.50 7.09
N LYS A 191 -22.06 -9.49 8.24
CA LYS A 191 -23.53 -9.46 8.34
C LYS A 191 -24.09 -8.20 7.69
N GLN A 192 -23.41 -7.07 7.84
CA GLN A 192 -23.82 -5.80 7.24
C GLN A 192 -23.56 -5.77 5.73
N ALA A 193 -22.41 -6.29 5.27
CA ALA A 193 -22.06 -6.34 3.85
C ALA A 193 -22.83 -7.39 3.06
N GLY A 194 -23.30 -8.44 3.72
CA GLY A 194 -23.88 -9.64 3.10
C GLY A 194 -22.84 -10.51 2.40
N ILE A 195 -22.89 -11.81 2.59
CA ILE A 195 -21.98 -12.78 1.96
C ILE A 195 -22.68 -13.35 0.73
N LEU A 196 -21.95 -13.54 -0.37
CA LEU A 196 -22.45 -14.19 -1.59
C LEU A 196 -22.42 -15.72 -1.45
N ASP A 197 -23.26 -16.43 -2.22
CA ASP A 197 -23.35 -17.90 -2.19
C ASP A 197 -22.04 -18.59 -2.63
N ASN A 198 -21.23 -17.91 -3.43
CA ASN A 198 -19.92 -18.39 -3.90
C ASN A 198 -18.74 -17.88 -3.05
N ALA A 199 -18.99 -17.45 -1.83
CA ALA A 199 -17.96 -17.00 -0.90
C ALA A 199 -17.33 -18.15 -0.13
N GLU A 200 -16.07 -17.98 0.29
CA GLU A 200 -15.48 -18.77 1.35
C GLU A 200 -16.09 -18.37 2.71
N THR A 201 -16.56 -19.35 3.46
CA THR A 201 -17.29 -19.11 4.71
C THR A 201 -16.55 -19.57 5.97
N SER A 202 -15.40 -20.24 5.79
CA SER A 202 -14.63 -20.76 6.93
C SER A 202 -13.67 -19.72 7.52
N PHE A 203 -13.24 -18.75 6.72
CA PHE A 203 -12.32 -17.70 7.13
C PHE A 203 -12.47 -16.45 6.26
N VAL A 204 -11.89 -15.35 6.75
CA VAL A 204 -11.73 -14.08 6.01
C VAL A 204 -10.31 -13.56 6.17
N TRP A 205 -9.88 -12.69 5.29
CA TRP A 205 -8.66 -11.94 5.48
C TRP A 205 -8.94 -10.60 6.13
N ILE A 206 -8.18 -10.27 7.17
CA ILE A 206 -8.11 -8.94 7.74
C ILE A 206 -6.77 -8.36 7.35
N ILE A 207 -6.77 -7.34 6.51
CA ILE A 207 -5.58 -6.60 6.13
C ILE A 207 -5.59 -5.31 6.94
N GLN A 208 -4.67 -5.24 7.90
CA GLN A 208 -4.52 -4.09 8.79
C GLN A 208 -3.94 -2.87 8.04
N PRO A 209 -4.08 -1.65 8.57
CA PRO A 209 -3.53 -0.46 7.95
C PRO A 209 -2.02 -0.48 7.71
N ASP A 210 -1.26 -1.22 8.54
CA ASP A 210 0.18 -1.42 8.39
C ASP A 210 0.57 -2.43 7.30
N GLY A 211 -0.41 -3.02 6.60
CA GLY A 211 -0.20 -4.03 5.57
C GLY A 211 -0.10 -5.47 6.08
N LYS A 212 -0.19 -5.70 7.39
CA LYS A 212 -0.26 -7.08 7.91
C LYS A 212 -1.58 -7.73 7.51
N ALA A 213 -1.49 -8.92 6.92
CA ALA A 213 -2.64 -9.71 6.55
C ALA A 213 -2.78 -10.92 7.48
N ILE A 214 -3.96 -11.09 8.04
CA ILE A 214 -4.30 -12.15 8.99
C ILE A 214 -5.47 -12.94 8.41
N LYS A 215 -5.30 -14.25 8.25
CA LYS A 215 -6.38 -15.15 7.86
C LYS A 215 -7.14 -15.57 9.13
N GLN A 216 -8.29 -14.94 9.34
CA GLN A 216 -9.10 -15.14 10.54
C GLN A 216 -10.14 -16.24 10.29
N PRO A 217 -10.16 -17.31 11.11
CA PRO A 217 -11.24 -18.29 11.12
C PRO A 217 -12.55 -17.67 11.63
N ILE A 218 -13.65 -17.87 10.90
CA ILE A 218 -14.98 -17.30 11.22
C ILE A 218 -16.08 -18.35 11.33
N ALA A 219 -15.82 -19.61 10.98
CA ALA A 219 -16.81 -20.67 11.10
C ALA A 219 -17.10 -20.99 12.57
N TYR A 220 -18.26 -21.60 12.84
CA TYR A 220 -18.71 -21.88 14.21
C TYR A 220 -17.72 -22.73 15.02
N TRP A 221 -17.04 -23.69 14.36
CA TRP A 221 -16.12 -24.64 15.03
C TRP A 221 -14.69 -24.14 15.20
N ASN A 222 -14.27 -23.07 14.52
CA ASN A 222 -12.88 -22.58 14.53
C ASN A 222 -12.76 -21.08 14.81
N HIS A 223 -13.82 -20.44 15.29
CA HIS A 223 -13.90 -19.00 15.44
C HIS A 223 -12.80 -18.46 16.38
N GLN A 224 -12.07 -17.46 15.89
CA GLN A 224 -11.12 -16.66 16.67
C GLN A 224 -11.40 -15.19 16.41
N GLU A 225 -11.41 -14.38 17.44
CA GLU A 225 -11.56 -12.95 17.29
C GLU A 225 -10.23 -12.27 16.98
N GLN A 226 -10.26 -11.27 16.12
CA GLN A 226 -9.12 -10.41 15.80
C GLN A 226 -9.59 -8.96 15.86
N ASP A 227 -8.76 -8.11 16.44
CA ASP A 227 -9.01 -6.68 16.44
C ASP A 227 -8.94 -6.12 15.02
N ILE A 228 -9.92 -5.30 14.68
CA ILE A 228 -10.03 -4.63 13.38
C ILE A 228 -9.75 -3.15 13.60
N ALA A 229 -8.59 -2.70 13.14
CA ALA A 229 -8.22 -1.30 13.24
C ALA A 229 -9.01 -0.42 12.25
N PRO A 230 -9.25 0.87 12.57
CA PRO A 230 -9.81 1.80 11.60
C PRO A 230 -8.89 1.90 10.38
N GLY A 231 -9.47 1.84 9.17
CA GLY A 231 -8.71 1.76 7.91
C GLY A 231 -8.33 0.34 7.46
N ALA A 232 -8.63 -0.70 8.26
CA ALA A 232 -8.44 -2.09 7.84
C ALA A 232 -9.34 -2.47 6.65
N SER A 233 -8.94 -3.50 5.90
CA SER A 233 -9.80 -4.17 4.92
C SER A 233 -10.16 -5.56 5.40
N ILE A 234 -11.44 -5.93 5.24
CA ILE A 234 -11.95 -7.27 5.43
C ILE A 234 -12.24 -7.83 4.03
N TYR A 235 -11.44 -8.81 3.62
CA TYR A 235 -11.59 -9.45 2.32
C TYR A 235 -12.17 -10.85 2.47
N VAL A 236 -13.28 -11.10 1.76
CA VAL A 236 -13.94 -12.39 1.65
C VAL A 236 -13.51 -13.05 0.35
N GLU A 237 -12.85 -14.20 0.44
CA GLU A 237 -12.40 -14.96 -0.73
C GLU A 237 -13.60 -15.47 -1.55
N PHE A 238 -13.40 -15.57 -2.87
CA PHE A 238 -14.26 -16.41 -3.71
C PHE A 238 -13.91 -17.86 -3.47
N SER A 239 -14.92 -18.70 -3.25
CA SER A 239 -14.73 -20.12 -2.98
C SER A 239 -14.15 -20.85 -4.19
N SER A 240 -13.11 -21.64 -3.97
CA SER A 240 -12.45 -22.46 -5.00
C SER A 240 -13.00 -23.89 -5.07
N LEU A 241 -14.21 -24.14 -4.58
CA LEU A 241 -14.81 -25.48 -4.60
C LEU A 241 -15.20 -25.96 -6.01
N PHE A 242 -15.58 -25.04 -6.90
CA PHE A 242 -16.05 -25.36 -8.26
C PHE A 242 -15.14 -24.77 -9.34
N ASP A 243 -14.50 -23.64 -9.07
CA ASP A 243 -13.59 -22.94 -9.94
C ASP A 243 -12.31 -22.59 -9.16
N ASP A 244 -11.16 -22.59 -9.80
CA ASP A 244 -9.91 -22.24 -9.15
C ASP A 244 -9.73 -20.71 -9.06
N TYR A 245 -10.09 -20.13 -7.93
CA TYR A 245 -9.89 -18.73 -7.59
C TYR A 245 -8.69 -18.47 -6.68
N THR A 246 -7.84 -19.46 -6.45
CA THR A 246 -6.68 -19.35 -5.53
C THR A 246 -5.80 -18.16 -5.90
N GLN A 247 -5.37 -18.08 -7.17
CA GLN A 247 -4.51 -16.99 -7.64
C GLN A 247 -5.21 -15.62 -7.60
N LEU A 248 -6.53 -15.56 -7.86
CA LEU A 248 -7.32 -14.34 -7.73
C LEU A 248 -7.30 -13.83 -6.29
N ASN A 249 -7.59 -14.73 -5.35
CA ASN A 249 -7.66 -14.41 -3.92
C ASN A 249 -6.30 -13.95 -3.38
N GLU A 250 -5.23 -14.68 -3.70
CA GLU A 250 -3.87 -14.31 -3.32
C GLU A 250 -3.44 -12.94 -3.88
N ASN A 251 -3.71 -12.69 -5.16
CA ASN A 251 -3.38 -11.41 -5.78
C ASN A 251 -4.14 -10.25 -5.14
N ILE A 252 -5.44 -10.41 -4.80
CA ILE A 252 -6.20 -9.36 -4.11
C ILE A 252 -5.61 -9.07 -2.73
N VAL A 253 -5.27 -10.09 -1.95
CA VAL A 253 -4.61 -9.90 -0.63
C VAL A 253 -3.30 -9.16 -0.78
N GLU A 254 -2.47 -9.52 -1.77
CA GLU A 254 -1.18 -8.86 -2.00
C GLU A 254 -1.35 -7.39 -2.42
N LEU A 255 -2.33 -7.07 -3.27
CA LEU A 255 -2.64 -5.68 -3.63
C LEU A 255 -3.08 -4.86 -2.40
N LEU A 256 -3.92 -5.45 -1.54
CA LEU A 256 -4.40 -4.77 -0.33
C LEU A 256 -3.28 -4.54 0.70
N ARG A 257 -2.29 -5.40 0.80
CA ARG A 257 -1.11 -5.23 1.66
C ARG A 257 -0.20 -4.08 1.19
N ASN A 258 -0.14 -3.85 -0.11
CA ASN A 258 0.72 -2.89 -0.78
C ASN A 258 -0.01 -1.58 -1.17
N ARG A 259 -1.16 -1.31 -0.56
CA ARG A 259 -1.91 -0.06 -0.73
C ARG A 259 -1.52 0.99 0.31
N ALA A 260 -1.70 2.28 -0.01
CA ALA A 260 -1.79 3.34 0.98
C ALA A 260 -3.24 3.53 1.47
N LEU A 261 -3.42 4.24 2.60
CA LEU A 261 -4.72 4.70 3.12
C LEU A 261 -5.12 6.03 2.51
#